data_6e3b8495694ebe98b2c264154b1b8b68
#
_entry.id   6e3b8495694ebe98b2c264154b1b8b68
#
_cell.length_a   1.000
_cell.length_b   1.000
_cell.length_c   1.000
_cell.angle_alpha   90.00
_cell.angle_beta   90.00
_cell.angle_gamma   90.00
#
_symmetry.space_group_name_H-M   'P 1'
#
loop_
_entity.id
_entity.type
_entity.pdbx_description
1 polymer ?
#
loop_
_entity_poly.entity_id
_entity_poly.type
_entity_poly.pdbx_seq_one_letter_code
_entity_poly.pdbx_strand_id
1 'polypeptide(L)'
;MALNDAEVGRYARQLILPAWGEATQERLRGARVRVAGGGLATAPALYYLAAAGMGTIWIDDPEAVAPGDGAGWAFGPVEVGRPRGAASAEFASAANGMVKADVFRPGSRPTAVLVCGATLDVSRAIADEARLLQLPHVVADVDGQGGSSTTVPVGAPCYACATRPGLGAVPTPEGGAAVGALAALELILLLAEVSQEPRARRIEIFRGTPLTRATSRQPGCACNAGSSGVSSL
;
A
#
# COMPACT_ATOMS: atom_id res chain seq x y z
N MET A 1 0.33 24.47 0.11
CA MET A 1 0.05 25.18 1.37
C MET A 1 1.08 24.71 2.38
N ALA A 2 1.92 25.60 2.91
CA ALA A 2 3.03 25.26 3.80
C ALA A 2 2.59 24.39 5.01
N LEU A 3 3.52 23.61 5.56
CA LEU A 3 3.27 22.88 6.80
C LEU A 3 3.07 23.88 7.95
N ASN A 4 2.15 23.56 8.85
CA ASN A 4 1.99 24.34 10.08
C ASN A 4 2.99 23.87 11.17
N ASP A 5 3.12 24.64 12.25
CA ASP A 5 4.10 24.36 13.32
C ASP A 5 3.91 22.98 13.97
N ALA A 6 2.67 22.52 14.10
CA ALA A 6 2.37 21.19 14.66
C ALA A 6 2.82 20.07 13.71
N GLU A 7 2.62 20.24 12.39
CA GLU A 7 3.12 19.32 11.36
C GLU A 7 4.64 19.32 11.31
N VAL A 8 5.27 20.50 11.33
CA VAL A 8 6.74 20.63 11.39
C VAL A 8 7.30 19.92 12.62
N GLY A 9 6.71 20.14 13.78
CA GLY A 9 7.12 19.46 15.02
C GLY A 9 6.96 17.94 14.94
N ARG A 10 5.83 17.46 14.40
CA ARG A 10 5.58 16.02 14.28
C ARG A 10 6.51 15.34 13.29
N TYR A 11 6.77 15.95 12.14
CA TYR A 11 7.55 15.35 11.06
C TYR A 11 9.02 15.82 11.05
N ALA A 12 9.49 16.51 12.08
CA ALA A 12 10.83 17.09 12.15
C ALA A 12 11.94 16.07 11.78
N ARG A 13 11.83 14.82 12.27
CA ARG A 13 12.81 13.76 11.98
C ARG A 13 12.78 13.29 10.51
N GLN A 14 11.66 13.46 9.81
CA GLN A 14 11.56 13.15 8.39
C GLN A 14 12.09 14.31 7.56
N LEU A 15 11.77 15.54 7.95
CA LEU A 15 12.13 16.76 7.22
C LEU A 15 13.65 16.97 7.10
N ILE A 16 14.44 16.42 8.02
CA ILE A 16 15.92 16.50 7.99
C ILE A 16 16.58 15.40 7.13
N LEU A 17 15.82 14.42 6.64
CA LEU A 17 16.39 13.36 5.80
C LEU A 17 16.82 13.92 4.43
N PRO A 18 17.97 13.48 3.88
CA PRO A 18 18.36 13.82 2.52
C PRO A 18 17.23 13.48 1.53
N ALA A 19 16.96 14.37 0.58
CA ALA A 19 15.92 14.27 -0.44
C ALA A 19 14.46 14.22 0.09
N TRP A 20 14.24 14.46 1.40
CA TRP A 20 12.89 14.63 1.94
C TRP A 20 12.54 16.13 2.05
N GLY A 21 12.26 16.80 2.94
CA GLY A 21 11.94 18.22 3.07
C GLY A 21 10.42 18.50 2.99
N GLU A 22 10.06 19.77 3.13
CA GLU A 22 8.66 20.21 3.23
C GLU A 22 7.82 19.84 2.01
N ALA A 23 8.35 20.05 0.81
CA ALA A 23 7.62 19.74 -0.43
C ALA A 23 7.24 18.26 -0.54
N THR A 24 8.10 17.37 -0.08
CA THR A 24 7.84 15.93 0.00
C THR A 24 6.74 15.63 1.01
N GLN A 25 6.80 16.24 2.19
CA GLN A 25 5.77 16.06 3.22
C GLN A 25 4.43 16.64 2.78
N GLU A 26 4.40 17.74 2.04
CA GLU A 26 3.19 18.29 1.42
C GLU A 26 2.56 17.35 0.41
N ARG A 27 3.36 16.66 -0.40
CA ARG A 27 2.85 15.62 -1.33
C ARG A 27 2.15 14.50 -0.56
N LEU A 28 2.77 13.97 0.51
CA LEU A 28 2.13 12.96 1.34
C LEU A 28 0.85 13.45 2.01
N ARG A 29 0.86 14.67 2.54
CA ARG A 29 -0.33 15.31 3.12
C ARG A 29 -1.47 15.48 2.09
N GLY A 30 -1.12 15.72 0.83
CA GLY A 30 -2.08 15.82 -0.28
C GLY A 30 -2.57 14.46 -0.80
N ALA A 31 -1.92 13.39 -0.47
CA ALA A 31 -2.24 12.07 -0.99
C ALA A 31 -3.52 11.49 -0.36
N ARG A 32 -4.26 10.73 -1.16
CA ARG A 32 -5.48 10.02 -0.77
C ARG A 32 -5.31 8.55 -1.18
N VAL A 33 -5.07 7.70 -0.21
CA VAL A 33 -4.78 6.28 -0.43
C VAL A 33 -5.99 5.42 -0.14
N ARG A 34 -6.38 4.56 -1.09
CA ARG A 34 -7.28 3.43 -0.83
C ARG A 34 -6.44 2.25 -0.38
N VAL A 35 -6.67 1.77 0.83
CA VAL A 35 -6.08 0.52 1.35
C VAL A 35 -7.13 -0.56 1.25
N ALA A 36 -6.90 -1.55 0.39
CA ALA A 36 -7.86 -2.60 0.08
C ALA A 36 -7.42 -3.95 0.67
N GLY A 37 -8.35 -4.61 1.36
CA GLY A 37 -8.17 -5.89 2.03
C GLY A 37 -7.87 -5.76 3.52
N GLY A 38 -8.08 -6.85 4.25
CA GLY A 38 -8.00 -6.94 5.72
C GLY A 38 -7.05 -8.03 6.22
N GLY A 39 -6.08 -8.43 5.41
CA GLY A 39 -5.13 -9.46 5.80
C GLY A 39 -4.02 -8.97 6.76
N LEU A 40 -3.10 -9.87 7.09
CA LEU A 40 -2.05 -9.64 8.08
C LEU A 40 -1.12 -8.45 7.77
N ALA A 41 -1.01 -8.03 6.50
CA ALA A 41 -0.20 -6.88 6.08
C ALA A 41 -0.89 -5.53 6.34
N THR A 42 -2.21 -5.50 6.54
CA THR A 42 -3.00 -4.26 6.58
C THR A 42 -2.65 -3.38 7.77
N ALA A 43 -2.66 -3.92 8.98
CA ALA A 43 -2.43 -3.13 10.19
C ALA A 43 -1.02 -2.50 10.24
N PRO A 44 0.09 -3.23 9.97
CA PRO A 44 1.41 -2.62 9.86
C PRO A 44 1.47 -1.54 8.77
N ALA A 45 0.85 -1.78 7.60
CA ALA A 45 0.83 -0.80 6.53
C ALA A 45 0.09 0.47 6.94
N LEU A 46 -1.09 0.37 7.54
CA LEU A 46 -1.87 1.51 8.04
C LEU A 46 -1.08 2.33 9.06
N TYR A 47 -0.40 1.67 10.01
CA TYR A 47 0.43 2.34 11.00
C TYR A 47 1.50 3.20 10.34
N TYR A 48 2.29 2.66 9.40
CA TYR A 48 3.38 3.39 8.76
C TYR A 48 2.88 4.47 7.79
N LEU A 49 1.79 4.25 7.06
CA LEU A 49 1.16 5.29 6.23
C LEU A 49 0.68 6.46 7.09
N ALA A 50 0.02 6.18 8.20
CA ALA A 50 -0.45 7.22 9.12
C ALA A 50 0.73 7.94 9.78
N ALA A 51 1.73 7.19 10.29
CA ALA A 51 2.91 7.77 10.93
C ALA A 51 3.69 8.70 9.98
N ALA A 52 3.77 8.36 8.69
CA ALA A 52 4.42 9.19 7.67
C ALA A 52 3.62 10.46 7.30
N GLY A 53 2.38 10.59 7.73
CA GLY A 53 1.54 11.75 7.44
C GLY A 53 0.80 11.68 6.11
N MET A 54 0.36 10.48 5.72
CA MET A 54 -0.51 10.29 4.55
C MET A 54 -1.85 11.01 4.79
N GLY A 55 -2.18 12.02 3.99
CA GLY A 55 -3.26 12.96 4.28
C GLY A 55 -4.64 12.33 4.45
N THR A 56 -5.01 11.40 3.57
CA THR A 56 -6.26 10.65 3.67
C THR A 56 -6.03 9.17 3.41
N ILE A 57 -6.55 8.32 4.28
CA ILE A 57 -6.50 6.86 4.14
C ILE A 57 -7.94 6.35 4.14
N TRP A 58 -8.37 5.74 3.04
CA TRP A 58 -9.66 5.07 2.94
C TRP A 58 -9.47 3.56 2.99
N ILE A 59 -10.14 2.92 3.93
CA ILE A 59 -10.08 1.47 4.12
C ILE A 59 -11.23 0.81 3.37
N ASP A 60 -10.88 -0.06 2.44
CA ASP A 60 -11.82 -0.85 1.63
C ASP A 60 -11.77 -2.31 2.07
N ASP A 61 -12.50 -2.58 3.14
CA ASP A 61 -12.62 -3.90 3.74
C ASP A 61 -14.04 -4.07 4.29
N PRO A 62 -14.88 -4.87 3.61
CA PRO A 62 -16.28 -5.06 3.99
C PRO A 62 -16.48 -6.09 5.11
N GLU A 63 -15.43 -6.82 5.49
CA GLU A 63 -15.54 -7.91 6.45
C GLU A 63 -15.67 -7.41 7.89
N ALA A 64 -16.10 -8.30 8.79
CA ALA A 64 -16.02 -8.06 10.22
C ALA A 64 -14.69 -8.54 10.79
N VAL A 65 -14.26 -7.95 11.89
CA VAL A 65 -13.10 -8.43 12.66
C VAL A 65 -13.39 -9.83 13.18
N ALA A 66 -12.59 -10.79 12.78
CA ALA A 66 -12.68 -12.18 13.23
C ALA A 66 -11.73 -12.45 14.42
N PRO A 67 -12.00 -13.48 15.25
CA PRO A 67 -11.02 -13.95 16.23
C PRO A 67 -9.70 -14.29 15.52
N GLY A 68 -8.60 -13.72 15.97
CA GLY A 68 -7.28 -13.90 15.36
C GLY A 68 -6.89 -12.88 14.30
N ASP A 69 -7.81 -12.03 13.85
CA ASP A 69 -7.43 -10.88 13.02
C ASP A 69 -6.47 -9.98 13.80
N GLY A 70 -5.51 -9.48 13.07
CA GLY A 70 -4.54 -8.53 13.62
C GLY A 70 -3.46 -9.14 14.50
N ALA A 71 -3.54 -10.39 14.92
CA ALA A 71 -2.53 -11.09 15.74
C ALA A 71 -1.86 -10.19 16.81
N GLY A 72 -2.65 -9.35 17.50
CA GLY A 72 -2.18 -8.39 18.49
C GLY A 72 -1.70 -7.03 17.95
N TRP A 73 -1.80 -6.77 16.66
CA TRP A 73 -1.37 -5.50 16.05
C TRP A 73 -2.43 -4.39 16.17
N ALA A 74 -3.60 -4.56 15.53
CA ALA A 74 -4.60 -3.49 15.41
C ALA A 74 -5.87 -3.77 16.22
N PHE A 75 -6.19 -5.03 16.44
CA PHE A 75 -7.46 -5.43 17.02
C PHE A 75 -7.26 -6.26 18.27
N GLY A 76 -7.98 -5.90 19.34
CA GLY A 76 -8.10 -6.71 20.54
C GLY A 76 -9.42 -7.49 20.57
N PRO A 77 -9.68 -8.25 21.64
CA PRO A 77 -10.93 -9.03 21.77
C PRO A 77 -12.21 -8.19 21.69
N VAL A 78 -12.15 -6.91 22.04
CA VAL A 78 -13.29 -5.99 22.02
C VAL A 78 -13.72 -5.56 20.61
N GLU A 79 -12.83 -5.66 19.62
CA GLU A 79 -13.12 -5.34 18.24
C GLU A 79 -13.76 -6.48 17.47
N VAL A 80 -13.72 -7.71 17.98
CA VAL A 80 -14.29 -8.89 17.32
C VAL A 80 -15.78 -8.67 17.00
N GLY A 81 -16.16 -8.87 15.75
CA GLY A 81 -17.51 -8.64 15.25
C GLY A 81 -17.80 -7.21 14.76
N ARG A 82 -16.92 -6.24 15.03
CA ARG A 82 -17.05 -4.89 14.47
C ARG A 82 -16.73 -4.88 12.96
N PRO A 83 -17.29 -3.94 12.16
CA PRO A 83 -16.85 -3.73 10.79
C PRO A 83 -15.34 -3.45 10.75
N ARG A 84 -14.57 -4.33 10.04
CA ARG A 84 -13.10 -4.29 10.08
C ARG A 84 -12.55 -3.00 9.45
N GLY A 85 -13.19 -2.50 8.40
CA GLY A 85 -12.83 -1.22 7.79
C GLY A 85 -12.93 -0.04 8.77
N ALA A 86 -13.98 0.00 9.60
CA ALA A 86 -14.16 1.07 10.61
C ALA A 86 -13.12 0.95 11.74
N ALA A 87 -12.90 -0.25 12.28
CA ALA A 87 -11.89 -0.48 13.30
C ALA A 87 -10.47 -0.14 12.80
N SER A 88 -10.17 -0.47 11.55
CA SER A 88 -8.90 -0.10 10.88
C SER A 88 -8.73 1.40 10.71
N ALA A 89 -9.82 2.15 10.42
CA ALA A 89 -9.78 3.59 10.31
C ALA A 89 -9.50 4.26 11.67
N GLU A 90 -10.12 3.76 12.73
CA GLU A 90 -9.85 4.21 14.10
C GLU A 90 -8.38 3.95 14.48
N PHE A 91 -7.86 2.76 14.17
CA PHE A 91 -6.46 2.41 14.41
C PHE A 91 -5.49 3.37 13.69
N ALA A 92 -5.72 3.66 12.41
CA ALA A 92 -4.90 4.59 11.65
C ALA A 92 -4.97 6.02 12.21
N SER A 93 -6.17 6.48 12.60
CA SER A 93 -6.37 7.79 13.22
C SER A 93 -5.69 7.90 14.59
N ALA A 94 -5.67 6.81 15.37
CA ALA A 94 -4.98 6.76 16.66
C ALA A 94 -3.44 6.83 16.49
N ALA A 95 -2.90 6.25 15.41
CA ALA A 95 -1.47 6.31 15.10
C ALA A 95 -1.02 7.74 14.76
N ASN A 96 -1.88 8.53 14.11
CA ASN A 96 -1.63 9.93 13.80
C ASN A 96 -2.92 10.74 13.64
N GLY A 97 -3.27 11.55 14.62
CA GLY A 97 -4.48 12.38 14.61
C GLY A 97 -4.51 13.50 13.54
N MET A 98 -3.41 13.71 12.80
CA MET A 98 -3.38 14.66 11.67
C MET A 98 -3.83 14.01 10.35
N VAL A 99 -3.94 12.68 10.32
CA VAL A 99 -4.38 11.90 9.16
C VAL A 99 -5.88 11.69 9.21
N LYS A 100 -6.55 11.82 8.07
CA LYS A 100 -7.97 11.50 7.93
C LYS A 100 -8.10 10.05 7.51
N ALA A 101 -8.59 9.19 8.40
CA ALA A 101 -8.90 7.80 8.05
C ALA A 101 -10.41 7.55 8.14
N ASP A 102 -10.98 6.88 7.13
CA ASP A 102 -12.41 6.53 7.05
C ASP A 102 -12.58 5.29 6.15
N VAL A 103 -13.77 4.73 6.14
CA VAL A 103 -14.15 3.65 5.24
C VAL A 103 -14.26 4.17 3.80
N PHE A 104 -13.75 3.39 2.85
CA PHE A 104 -13.88 3.70 1.43
C PHE A 104 -15.36 3.65 1.00
N ARG A 105 -15.80 4.65 0.24
CA ARG A 105 -17.20 4.77 -0.21
C ARG A 105 -17.27 5.06 -1.70
N PRO A 106 -18.39 4.73 -2.37
CA PRO A 106 -18.64 5.16 -3.74
C PRO A 106 -18.48 6.68 -3.86
N GLY A 107 -17.72 7.11 -4.86
CA GLY A 107 -17.39 8.53 -5.07
C GLY A 107 -16.09 9.00 -4.42
N SER A 108 -15.46 8.21 -3.56
CA SER A 108 -14.10 8.49 -3.11
C SER A 108 -13.14 8.51 -4.32
N ARG A 109 -12.21 9.47 -4.32
CA ARG A 109 -11.24 9.65 -5.43
C ARG A 109 -9.82 9.45 -4.91
N PRO A 110 -9.34 8.22 -4.83
CA PRO A 110 -7.96 7.95 -4.41
C PRO A 110 -6.97 8.49 -5.44
N THR A 111 -5.79 8.83 -4.98
CA THR A 111 -4.62 9.16 -5.82
C THR A 111 -3.64 7.99 -5.92
N ALA A 112 -3.81 6.98 -5.08
CA ALA A 112 -3.03 5.74 -5.10
C ALA A 112 -3.79 4.61 -4.41
N VAL A 113 -3.37 3.36 -4.65
CA VAL A 113 -3.96 2.17 -4.04
C VAL A 113 -2.87 1.33 -3.37
N LEU A 114 -3.16 0.86 -2.16
CA LEU A 114 -2.39 -0.19 -1.49
C LEU A 114 -3.28 -1.41 -1.31
N VAL A 115 -2.87 -2.54 -1.85
CA VAL A 115 -3.58 -3.82 -1.72
C VAL A 115 -2.86 -4.67 -0.67
N CYS A 116 -3.54 -5.04 0.41
CA CYS A 116 -2.95 -5.77 1.53
C CYS A 116 -3.76 -7.02 1.87
N GLY A 117 -3.12 -8.16 1.84
CA GLY A 117 -3.63 -9.39 2.42
C GLY A 117 -4.85 -10.03 1.77
N ALA A 118 -5.23 -9.60 0.58
CA ALA A 118 -6.27 -10.25 -0.20
C ALA A 118 -5.75 -11.57 -0.81
N THR A 119 -6.66 -12.39 -1.31
CA THR A 119 -6.28 -13.52 -2.15
C THR A 119 -5.66 -13.03 -3.46
N LEU A 120 -4.90 -13.89 -4.15
CA LEU A 120 -4.25 -13.53 -5.41
C LEU A 120 -5.23 -12.98 -6.46
N ASP A 121 -6.43 -13.56 -6.56
CA ASP A 121 -7.44 -13.12 -7.53
C ASP A 121 -8.01 -11.75 -7.16
N VAL A 122 -8.28 -11.50 -5.89
CA VAL A 122 -8.73 -10.18 -5.39
C VAL A 122 -7.62 -9.15 -5.59
N SER A 123 -6.36 -9.49 -5.26
CA SER A 123 -5.22 -8.60 -5.49
C SER A 123 -5.08 -8.22 -6.96
N ARG A 124 -5.24 -9.19 -7.87
CA ARG A 124 -5.22 -8.94 -9.32
C ARG A 124 -6.36 -8.04 -9.78
N ALA A 125 -7.58 -8.30 -9.33
CA ALA A 125 -8.74 -7.49 -9.71
C ALA A 125 -8.57 -6.03 -9.30
N ILE A 126 -8.13 -5.77 -8.06
CA ILE A 126 -7.92 -4.41 -7.54
C ILE A 126 -6.73 -3.73 -8.24
N ALA A 127 -5.64 -4.46 -8.48
CA ALA A 127 -4.47 -3.93 -9.19
C ALA A 127 -4.81 -3.59 -10.65
N ASP A 128 -5.64 -4.40 -11.33
CA ASP A 128 -6.12 -4.10 -12.68
C ASP A 128 -7.07 -2.91 -12.69
N GLU A 129 -7.95 -2.77 -11.71
CA GLU A 129 -8.79 -1.57 -11.53
C GLU A 129 -7.91 -0.32 -11.37
N ALA A 130 -6.92 -0.36 -10.48
CA ALA A 130 -6.00 0.76 -10.26
C ALA A 130 -5.24 1.13 -11.56
N ARG A 131 -4.78 0.13 -12.31
CA ARG A 131 -4.13 0.32 -13.61
C ARG A 131 -5.04 0.99 -14.63
N LEU A 132 -6.30 0.55 -14.74
CA LEU A 132 -7.28 1.14 -15.66
C LEU A 132 -7.61 2.58 -15.30
N LEU A 133 -7.63 2.91 -14.01
CA LEU A 133 -7.83 4.26 -13.48
C LEU A 133 -6.54 5.10 -13.51
N GLN A 134 -5.44 4.57 -14.07
CA GLN A 134 -4.13 5.25 -14.10
C GLN A 134 -3.64 5.68 -12.70
N LEU A 135 -3.87 4.84 -11.69
CA LEU A 135 -3.43 5.06 -10.33
C LEU A 135 -2.14 4.28 -10.05
N PRO A 136 -1.11 4.91 -9.46
CA PRO A 136 0.03 4.18 -8.92
C PRO A 136 -0.45 3.28 -7.79
N HIS A 137 0.11 2.07 -7.70
CA HIS A 137 -0.31 1.14 -6.66
C HIS A 137 0.82 0.22 -6.20
N VAL A 138 0.65 -0.29 -4.99
CA VAL A 138 1.53 -1.30 -4.39
C VAL A 138 0.68 -2.47 -3.93
N VAL A 139 1.14 -3.69 -4.19
CA VAL A 139 0.47 -4.92 -3.77
C VAL A 139 1.35 -5.67 -2.79
N ALA A 140 0.80 -5.95 -1.62
CA ALA A 140 1.41 -6.73 -0.56
C ALA A 140 0.84 -8.16 -0.57
N ASP A 141 1.65 -9.13 -0.94
CA ASP A 141 1.31 -10.56 -0.88
C ASP A 141 2.02 -11.20 0.30
N VAL A 142 1.30 -11.84 1.19
CA VAL A 142 1.84 -12.55 2.35
C VAL A 142 1.70 -14.04 2.14
N ASP A 143 2.76 -14.80 2.41
CA ASP A 143 2.77 -16.26 2.37
C ASP A 143 3.43 -16.85 3.63
N GLY A 144 3.48 -18.17 3.74
CA GLY A 144 4.06 -18.87 4.90
C GLY A 144 5.58 -18.79 5.04
N GLN A 145 6.26 -18.12 4.11
CA GLN A 145 7.72 -17.97 4.14
C GLN A 145 8.16 -16.50 4.17
N GLY A 146 7.19 -15.57 4.22
CA GLY A 146 7.39 -14.12 4.23
C GLY A 146 6.38 -13.42 3.34
N GLY A 147 6.71 -13.23 2.07
CA GLY A 147 5.84 -12.61 1.08
C GLY A 147 6.56 -11.59 0.21
N SER A 148 5.80 -10.68 -0.39
CA SER A 148 6.38 -9.68 -1.30
C SER A 148 5.60 -8.38 -1.34
N SER A 149 6.30 -7.32 -1.72
CA SER A 149 5.73 -6.04 -2.12
C SER A 149 6.02 -5.79 -3.61
N THR A 150 4.98 -5.51 -4.39
CA THR A 150 5.08 -5.19 -5.81
C THR A 150 4.67 -3.75 -6.05
N THR A 151 5.60 -2.92 -6.49
CA THR A 151 5.37 -1.50 -6.79
C THR A 151 5.09 -1.32 -8.27
N VAL A 152 3.96 -0.70 -8.60
CA VAL A 152 3.48 -0.46 -9.96
C VAL A 152 3.21 1.04 -10.15
N PRO A 153 4.18 1.82 -10.63
CA PRO A 153 3.97 3.19 -11.09
C PRO A 153 3.00 3.25 -12.28
N VAL A 154 2.42 4.42 -12.53
CA VAL A 154 1.57 4.64 -13.72
C VAL A 154 2.37 4.34 -15.00
N GLY A 155 1.78 3.59 -15.91
CA GLY A 155 2.41 3.22 -17.19
C GLY A 155 3.45 2.09 -17.10
N ALA A 156 3.78 1.62 -15.91
CA ALA A 156 4.72 0.52 -15.69
C ALA A 156 4.13 -0.86 -16.08
N PRO A 157 4.96 -1.92 -16.13
CA PRO A 157 4.45 -3.28 -16.20
C PRO A 157 3.48 -3.56 -15.06
N CYS A 158 2.33 -4.17 -15.36
CA CYS A 158 1.28 -4.38 -14.37
C CYS A 158 1.65 -5.46 -13.33
N TYR A 159 0.84 -5.54 -12.27
CA TYR A 159 1.02 -6.53 -11.21
C TYR A 159 1.07 -7.97 -11.75
N ALA A 160 0.22 -8.32 -12.74
CA ALA A 160 0.25 -9.66 -13.36
C ALA A 160 1.59 -9.98 -14.05
N CYS A 161 2.31 -8.98 -14.57
CA CYS A 161 3.64 -9.17 -15.14
C CYS A 161 4.70 -9.50 -14.07
N ALA A 162 4.52 -9.02 -12.84
CA ALA A 162 5.43 -9.23 -11.73
C ALA A 162 5.12 -10.49 -10.92
N THR A 163 3.85 -10.96 -10.97
CA THR A 163 3.38 -12.04 -10.11
C THR A 163 3.82 -13.40 -10.62
N ARG A 164 4.31 -14.22 -9.72
CA ARG A 164 4.51 -15.66 -9.93
C ARG A 164 3.48 -16.42 -9.10
N PRO A 165 3.07 -17.62 -9.53
CA PRO A 165 2.28 -18.50 -8.67
C PRO A 165 2.98 -18.66 -7.32
N GLY A 166 2.31 -18.30 -6.24
CA GLY A 166 2.84 -18.49 -4.89
C GLY A 166 2.91 -19.97 -4.52
N LEU A 167 3.71 -20.29 -3.54
CA LEU A 167 3.89 -21.67 -3.06
C LEU A 167 2.72 -22.17 -2.18
N GLY A 168 1.61 -21.41 -2.10
CA GLY A 168 0.38 -21.84 -1.41
C GLY A 168 0.52 -22.08 0.10
N ALA A 169 1.54 -21.53 0.72
CA ALA A 169 1.76 -21.67 2.15
C ALA A 169 0.87 -20.71 2.95
N VAL A 170 0.46 -21.11 4.16
CA VAL A 170 -0.40 -20.31 5.04
C VAL A 170 0.34 -19.04 5.47
N PRO A 171 -0.25 -17.85 5.30
CA PRO A 171 0.34 -16.60 5.76
C PRO A 171 0.66 -16.59 7.26
N THR A 172 1.77 -15.95 7.64
CA THR A 172 2.16 -15.81 9.05
C THR A 172 2.09 -14.34 9.51
N PRO A 173 1.83 -14.09 10.82
CA PRO A 173 1.80 -12.73 11.37
C PRO A 173 3.11 -11.96 11.13
N GLU A 174 4.27 -12.62 11.26
CA GLU A 174 5.59 -12.02 11.07
C GLU A 174 5.80 -11.63 9.59
N GLY A 175 5.37 -12.51 8.67
CA GLY A 175 5.35 -12.22 7.23
C GLY A 175 4.46 -11.01 6.92
N GLY A 176 3.27 -10.97 7.53
CA GLY A 176 2.34 -9.85 7.43
C GLY A 176 2.95 -8.54 7.92
N ALA A 177 3.60 -8.56 9.08
CA ALA A 177 4.25 -7.38 9.65
C ALA A 177 5.35 -6.83 8.73
N ALA A 178 6.24 -7.71 8.27
CA ALA A 178 7.36 -7.33 7.41
C ALA A 178 6.90 -6.81 6.04
N VAL A 179 5.97 -7.53 5.39
CA VAL A 179 5.47 -7.17 4.05
C VAL A 179 4.60 -5.91 4.12
N GLY A 180 3.75 -5.76 5.15
CA GLY A 180 2.94 -4.57 5.33
C GLY A 180 3.76 -3.30 5.53
N ALA A 181 4.80 -3.37 6.36
CA ALA A 181 5.74 -2.27 6.57
C ALA A 181 6.49 -1.92 5.27
N LEU A 182 6.96 -2.95 4.54
CA LEU A 182 7.64 -2.77 3.26
C LEU A 182 6.73 -2.14 2.22
N ALA A 183 5.49 -2.62 2.08
CA ALA A 183 4.54 -2.10 1.11
C ALA A 183 4.14 -0.65 1.41
N ALA A 184 3.99 -0.30 2.68
CA ALA A 184 3.79 1.09 3.09
C ALA A 184 4.99 1.96 2.71
N LEU A 185 6.22 1.51 2.99
CA LEU A 185 7.45 2.22 2.60
C LEU A 185 7.51 2.44 1.09
N GLU A 186 7.25 1.39 0.29
CA GLU A 186 7.24 1.49 -1.17
C GLU A 186 6.22 2.51 -1.68
N LEU A 187 5.02 2.52 -1.11
CA LEU A 187 3.99 3.49 -1.50
C LEU A 187 4.35 4.91 -1.05
N ILE A 188 4.90 5.08 0.16
CA ILE A 188 5.39 6.36 0.65
C ILE A 188 6.47 6.92 -0.29
N LEU A 189 7.48 6.12 -0.64
CA LEU A 189 8.56 6.54 -1.55
C LEU A 189 8.04 6.88 -2.94
N LEU A 190 7.05 6.12 -3.44
CA LEU A 190 6.42 6.37 -4.74
C LEU A 190 5.66 7.70 -4.75
N LEU A 191 4.89 8.01 -3.71
CA LEU A 191 4.09 9.23 -3.61
C LEU A 191 4.91 10.45 -3.17
N ALA A 192 5.97 10.24 -2.41
CA ALA A 192 6.91 11.25 -2.00
C ALA A 192 7.80 11.75 -3.15
N GLU A 193 7.86 10.99 -4.26
CA GLU A 193 8.73 11.27 -5.41
C GLU A 193 10.20 11.47 -5.00
N VAL A 194 10.65 10.72 -3.99
CA VAL A 194 12.03 10.82 -3.48
C VAL A 194 13.05 10.23 -4.45
N SER A 195 12.61 9.30 -5.31
CA SER A 195 13.43 8.74 -6.39
C SER A 195 13.14 9.48 -7.69
N GLN A 196 14.18 9.84 -8.43
CA GLN A 196 14.02 10.48 -9.75
C GLN A 196 13.35 9.56 -10.79
N GLU A 197 13.36 8.25 -10.57
CA GLU A 197 12.68 7.27 -11.41
C GLU A 197 11.88 6.29 -10.53
N PRO A 198 10.54 6.40 -10.49
CA PRO A 198 9.70 5.39 -9.88
C PRO A 198 9.91 4.06 -10.60
N ARG A 199 10.60 3.12 -9.97
CA ARG A 199 10.89 1.82 -10.59
C ARG A 199 9.79 0.83 -10.29
N ALA A 200 9.21 0.24 -11.34
CA ALA A 200 8.43 -0.96 -11.22
C ALA A 200 9.32 -2.08 -10.67
N ARG A 201 9.03 -2.55 -9.47
CA ARG A 201 9.83 -3.60 -8.81
C ARG A 201 8.98 -4.48 -7.92
N ARG A 202 9.47 -5.70 -7.74
CA ARG A 202 8.99 -6.64 -6.73
C ARG A 202 10.10 -6.89 -5.73
N ILE A 203 9.81 -6.71 -4.47
CA ILE A 203 10.70 -7.05 -3.35
C ILE A 203 10.10 -8.26 -2.66
N GLU A 204 10.80 -9.37 -2.68
CA GLU A 204 10.42 -10.62 -2.02
C GLU A 204 11.19 -10.73 -0.71
N ILE A 205 10.50 -11.06 0.38
CA ILE A 205 11.11 -11.40 1.66
C ILE A 205 10.94 -12.91 1.84
N PHE A 206 12.02 -13.63 1.69
CA PHE A 206 12.04 -15.08 1.84
C PHE A 206 12.90 -15.46 3.04
N ARG A 207 12.29 -16.03 4.08
CA ARG A 207 12.99 -16.41 5.32
C ARG A 207 13.87 -15.28 5.88
N GLY A 208 13.35 -14.05 5.86
CA GLY A 208 14.05 -12.86 6.35
C GLY A 208 15.09 -12.26 5.39
N THR A 209 15.32 -12.85 4.22
CA THR A 209 16.25 -12.29 3.23
C THR A 209 15.48 -11.53 2.14
N PRO A 210 15.71 -10.22 1.95
CA PRO A 210 15.07 -9.46 0.89
C PRO A 210 15.76 -9.72 -0.46
N LEU A 211 14.95 -9.87 -1.51
CA LEU A 211 15.39 -9.97 -2.88
C LEU A 211 14.60 -9.02 -3.77
N THR A 212 15.27 -8.06 -4.39
CA THR A 212 14.65 -7.09 -5.30
C THR A 212 14.79 -7.52 -6.75
N ARG A 213 13.68 -7.48 -7.49
CA ARG A 213 13.63 -7.73 -8.92
C ARG A 213 12.93 -6.58 -9.64
N ALA A 214 13.52 -6.09 -10.73
CA ALA A 214 12.82 -5.19 -11.65
C ALA A 214 11.67 -5.95 -12.34
N THR A 215 10.54 -5.27 -12.53
CA THR A 215 9.40 -5.83 -13.25
C THR A 215 9.53 -5.50 -14.74
N SER A 216 9.35 -6.50 -15.59
CA SER A 216 9.32 -6.33 -17.06
C SER A 216 7.96 -6.78 -17.61
N ARG A 217 7.53 -6.18 -18.73
CA ARG A 217 6.29 -6.60 -19.40
C ARG A 217 6.42 -8.04 -19.90
N GLN A 218 5.42 -8.85 -19.60
CA GLN A 218 5.35 -10.22 -20.09
C GLN A 218 4.73 -10.26 -21.50
N PRO A 219 5.27 -11.04 -22.43
CA PRO A 219 4.63 -11.27 -23.74
C PRO A 219 3.19 -11.75 -23.56
N GLY A 220 2.26 -11.18 -24.33
CA GLY A 220 0.85 -11.55 -24.26
C GLY A 220 0.06 -11.00 -23.06
N CYS A 221 0.67 -10.22 -22.18
CA CYS A 221 -0.07 -9.59 -21.09
C CYS A 221 -1.00 -8.50 -21.61
N ALA A 222 -2.22 -8.43 -21.06
CA ALA A 222 -3.23 -7.43 -21.44
C ALA A 222 -2.73 -5.96 -21.23
N CYS A 223 -1.75 -5.73 -20.36
CA CYS A 223 -1.15 -4.41 -20.19
C CYS A 223 -0.32 -3.93 -21.41
N ASN A 224 -0.02 -4.83 -22.36
CA ASN A 224 0.65 -4.46 -23.62
C ASN A 224 -0.32 -3.86 -24.66
N ALA A 225 -1.62 -4.13 -24.55
CA ALA A 225 -2.61 -3.68 -25.55
C ALA A 225 -2.83 -2.16 -25.59
N GLY A 226 -2.40 -1.43 -24.54
CA GLY A 226 -2.51 0.03 -24.48
C GLY A 226 -1.30 0.82 -25.01
N SER A 227 -0.21 0.15 -25.40
CA SER A 227 1.03 0.81 -25.86
C SER A 227 1.17 0.93 -27.39
N SER A 228 0.20 0.43 -28.15
CA SER A 228 0.24 0.44 -29.62
C SER A 228 -0.46 1.64 -30.29
N GLY A 229 -0.65 2.76 -29.58
CA GLY A 229 -1.45 3.89 -30.04
C GLY A 229 -0.74 5.26 -30.11
N VAL A 230 0.60 5.35 -30.11
CA VAL A 230 1.29 6.59 -30.51
C VAL A 230 2.47 6.20 -31.39
N SER A 231 2.16 5.76 -32.62
CA SER A 231 3.11 5.90 -33.73
C SER A 231 2.83 7.26 -34.34
N SER A 232 3.85 8.10 -34.30
CA SER A 232 4.02 9.38 -34.96
C SER A 232 3.41 9.41 -36.36
N LEU A 233 2.54 10.39 -36.60
CA LEU A 233 2.40 11.08 -37.87
C LEU A 233 2.96 12.49 -37.72
#